data_07599418c5adb87de52e5f18bb540484
#
_entry.id   07599418c5adb87de52e5f18bb540484
#
_cell.length_a   1.000
_cell.length_b   1.000
_cell.length_c   1.000
_cell.angle_alpha   90.00
_cell.angle_beta   90.00
_cell.angle_gamma   90.00
#
_symmetry.space_group_name_H-M   'P 1'
#
loop_
_entity.id
_entity.type
_entity.pdbx_description
1 polymer ?
#
loop_
_entity_poly.entity_id
_entity_poly.type
_entity_poly.pdbx_seq_one_letter_code
_entity_poly.pdbx_strand_id
1 'polypeptide(L)'
;MSHISSHRVLILVENLPSPFDRRVWQEATTLHDNGYIVSIICPTGKGYEKEYEVIEGIHIHRYHLPFEAEGAKGYLIEYSLALFHTFRLAWKVQLTQGFDVIHACNPPDLLFLIGGFFKLFMRKKFLFDHHDINPELYEAKFGRRDFFYKLLVLFERWTFKTAEVSIATNESYKRIAIERGGMDPTKVFVVRSGPKLDRLRILPP
;
A
#
# COMPACT_ATOMS: atom_id res chain seq x y z
N MET A 1 29.18 19.94 -2.07
CA MET A 1 27.90 19.55 -1.49
C MET A 1 27.06 19.00 -2.65
N SER A 2 27.00 17.69 -2.82
CA SER A 2 26.14 17.04 -3.82
C SER A 2 24.69 17.32 -3.43
N HIS A 3 23.93 17.98 -4.29
CA HIS A 3 22.48 18.03 -4.19
C HIS A 3 21.96 16.59 -4.25
N ILE A 4 21.76 15.97 -3.10
CA ILE A 4 20.97 14.76 -3.04
C ILE A 4 19.55 15.21 -3.41
N SER A 5 19.15 14.96 -4.63
CA SER A 5 17.77 15.12 -5.06
C SER A 5 16.95 14.20 -4.14
N SER A 6 16.23 14.80 -3.18
CA SER A 6 15.41 14.03 -2.27
C SER A 6 14.31 13.33 -3.07
N HIS A 7 14.40 12.02 -3.20
CA HIS A 7 13.38 11.23 -3.87
C HIS A 7 12.06 11.31 -3.10
N ARG A 8 10.96 11.32 -3.84
CA ARG A 8 9.61 11.49 -3.30
C ARG A 8 8.84 10.20 -3.43
N VAL A 9 8.30 9.72 -2.33
CA VAL A 9 7.55 8.47 -2.26
C VAL A 9 6.10 8.77 -1.89
N LEU A 10 5.17 8.23 -2.69
CA LEU A 10 3.75 8.24 -2.42
C LEU A 10 3.32 6.84 -1.97
N ILE A 11 2.90 6.72 -0.70
CA ILE A 11 2.37 5.48 -0.15
C ILE A 11 0.84 5.48 -0.30
N LEU A 12 0.29 4.41 -0.84
CA LEU A 12 -1.14 4.19 -0.98
C LEU A 12 -1.58 3.05 -0.06
N VAL A 13 -2.53 3.33 0.83
CA VAL A 13 -3.15 2.34 1.71
C VAL A 13 -4.66 2.62 1.78
N GLU A 14 -5.47 1.57 1.68
CA GLU A 14 -6.92 1.74 1.59
C GLU A 14 -7.67 1.28 2.84
N ASN A 15 -7.15 0.32 3.57
CA ASN A 15 -7.88 -0.35 4.64
C ASN A 15 -7.81 0.36 6.00
N LEU A 16 -6.75 1.13 6.27
CA LEU A 16 -6.56 1.78 7.57
C LEU A 16 -5.98 3.19 7.42
N PRO A 17 -6.36 4.14 8.28
CA PRO A 17 -5.75 5.46 8.30
C PRO A 17 -4.32 5.41 8.85
N SER A 18 -3.45 6.27 8.35
CA SER A 18 -2.14 6.55 8.95
C SER A 18 -2.26 7.73 9.93
N PRO A 19 -1.54 7.67 11.07
CA PRO A 19 -0.53 6.70 11.50
C PRO A 19 -1.06 5.47 12.26
N PHE A 20 -2.37 5.19 12.23
CA PHE A 20 -2.96 4.04 12.92
C PHE A 20 -2.42 2.70 12.38
N ASP A 21 -2.23 2.60 11.06
CA ASP A 21 -1.52 1.46 10.44
C ASP A 21 -0.04 1.50 10.83
N ARG A 22 0.35 0.59 11.71
CA ARG A 22 1.70 0.56 12.28
C ARG A 22 2.77 0.23 11.25
N ARG A 23 2.48 -0.68 10.31
CA ARG A 23 3.45 -1.10 9.31
C ARG A 23 3.72 0.06 8.35
N VAL A 24 2.67 0.61 7.77
CA VAL A 24 2.77 1.77 6.87
C VAL A 24 3.45 2.94 7.56
N TRP A 25 3.14 3.18 8.84
CA TRP A 25 3.77 4.26 9.61
C TRP A 25 5.28 4.03 9.83
N GLN A 26 5.68 2.79 10.16
CA GLN A 26 7.11 2.45 10.30
C GLN A 26 7.87 2.62 8.99
N GLU A 27 7.30 2.20 7.88
CA GLU A 27 7.90 2.36 6.56
C GLU A 27 8.02 3.84 6.17
N ALA A 28 6.96 4.62 6.37
CA ALA A 28 6.95 6.05 6.09
C ALA A 28 7.98 6.82 6.93
N THR A 29 8.06 6.55 8.25
CA THR A 29 9.05 7.18 9.13
C THR A 29 10.47 6.76 8.77
N THR A 30 10.69 5.48 8.45
CA THR A 30 12.00 4.99 8.02
C THR A 30 12.45 5.67 6.72
N LEU A 31 11.57 5.82 5.74
CA LEU A 31 11.88 6.55 4.50
C LEU A 31 12.19 8.02 4.80
N HIS A 32 11.38 8.68 5.62
CA HIS A 32 11.59 10.08 5.99
C HIS A 32 12.93 10.29 6.69
N ASP A 33 13.27 9.44 7.67
CA ASP A 33 14.53 9.49 8.42
C ASP A 33 15.75 9.27 7.51
N ASN A 34 15.56 8.61 6.35
CA ASN A 34 16.59 8.44 5.32
C ASN A 34 16.55 9.52 4.22
N GLY A 35 15.85 10.63 4.46
CA GLY A 35 15.88 11.82 3.59
C GLY A 35 14.91 11.79 2.41
N TYR A 36 13.94 10.86 2.38
CA TYR A 36 12.87 10.87 1.39
C TYR A 36 11.77 11.84 1.80
N ILE A 37 11.14 12.47 0.82
CA ILE A 37 9.88 13.21 1.04
C ILE A 37 8.74 12.19 0.89
N VAL A 38 7.98 12.01 1.96
CA VAL A 38 6.93 10.98 2.02
C VAL A 38 5.55 11.61 2.07
N SER A 39 4.67 11.16 1.19
CA SER A 39 3.24 11.43 1.22
C SER A 39 2.47 10.13 1.35
N ILE A 40 1.40 10.12 2.15
CA ILE A 40 0.51 8.96 2.33
C ILE A 40 -0.89 9.35 1.89
N ILE A 41 -1.56 8.47 1.15
CA ILE A 41 -3.00 8.55 0.88
C ILE A 41 -3.68 7.37 1.56
N CYS A 42 -4.67 7.67 2.41
CA CYS A 42 -5.41 6.66 3.19
C CYS A 42 -6.85 7.13 3.46
N PRO A 43 -7.76 6.27 3.97
CA PRO A 43 -9.07 6.70 4.44
C PRO A 43 -8.98 7.49 5.75
N THR A 44 -10.05 8.22 6.09
CA THR A 44 -10.30 8.72 7.44
C THR A 44 -10.74 7.58 8.37
N GLY A 45 -10.75 7.82 9.67
CA GLY A 45 -11.25 6.88 10.68
C GLY A 45 -10.32 6.72 11.88
N LYS A 46 -10.76 5.97 12.88
CA LYS A 46 -9.97 5.66 14.08
C LYS A 46 -9.45 6.91 14.82
N GLY A 47 -10.16 8.04 14.74
CA GLY A 47 -9.77 9.32 15.32
C GLY A 47 -8.90 10.21 14.41
N TYR A 48 -8.63 9.78 13.19
CA TYR A 48 -7.86 10.54 12.19
C TYR A 48 -8.78 11.07 11.09
N GLU A 49 -9.52 12.14 11.39
CA GLU A 49 -10.60 12.65 10.53
C GLU A 49 -10.17 13.83 9.64
N LYS A 50 -8.99 14.42 9.87
CA LYS A 50 -8.50 15.53 9.06
C LYS A 50 -8.16 15.06 7.65
N GLU A 51 -8.68 15.73 6.62
CA GLU A 51 -8.39 15.41 5.22
C GLU A 51 -6.93 15.59 4.85
N TYR A 52 -6.24 16.52 5.50
CA TYR A 52 -4.81 16.76 5.31
C TYR A 52 -4.16 17.20 6.61
N GLU A 53 -3.01 16.62 6.90
CA GLU A 53 -2.11 17.07 7.96
C GLU A 53 -0.66 16.62 7.69
N VAL A 54 0.27 17.20 8.42
CA VAL A 54 1.67 16.78 8.43
C VAL A 54 2.00 16.28 9.82
N ILE A 55 2.44 15.03 9.93
CA ILE A 55 2.87 14.42 11.20
C ILE A 55 4.30 13.94 11.02
N GLU A 56 5.20 14.35 11.91
CA GLU A 56 6.63 13.99 11.87
C GLU A 56 7.27 14.22 10.48
N GLY A 57 6.88 15.30 9.77
CA GLY A 57 7.39 15.62 8.45
C GLY A 57 6.75 14.83 7.29
N ILE A 58 5.85 13.91 7.56
CA ILE A 58 5.14 13.08 6.58
C ILE A 58 3.81 13.75 6.23
N HIS A 59 3.55 13.93 4.94
CA HIS A 59 2.31 14.50 4.42
C HIS A 59 1.22 13.44 4.31
N ILE A 60 0.10 13.60 5.01
CA ILE A 60 -1.00 12.63 5.02
C ILE A 60 -2.23 13.26 4.39
N HIS A 61 -2.70 12.64 3.32
CA HIS A 61 -3.92 13.01 2.60
C HIS A 61 -4.97 11.93 2.85
N ARG A 62 -6.14 12.31 3.38
CA ARG A 62 -7.21 11.34 3.68
C ARG A 62 -8.46 11.64 2.87
N TYR A 63 -9.19 10.58 2.57
CA TYR A 63 -10.51 10.65 1.98
C TYR A 63 -11.52 9.98 2.89
N HIS A 64 -12.74 10.46 2.84
CA HIS A 64 -13.85 9.90 3.58
C HIS A 64 -14.60 8.88 2.72
N LEU A 65 -14.87 7.70 3.28
CA LEU A 65 -15.79 6.73 2.70
C LEU A 65 -17.14 6.85 3.42
N PRO A 66 -18.25 7.07 2.68
CA PRO A 66 -19.53 7.43 3.27
C PRO A 66 -20.23 6.27 3.98
N PHE A 67 -19.76 5.03 3.83
CA PHE A 67 -20.37 3.84 4.43
C PHE A 67 -19.37 2.69 4.53
N GLU A 68 -19.62 1.77 5.46
CA GLU A 68 -18.96 0.46 5.51
C GLU A 68 -19.74 -0.52 4.63
N ALA A 69 -19.02 -1.31 3.83
CA ALA A 69 -19.62 -2.20 2.86
C ALA A 69 -20.31 -3.40 3.51
N GLU A 70 -21.55 -3.65 3.12
CA GLU A 70 -22.26 -4.90 3.42
C GLU A 70 -22.53 -5.68 2.13
N GLY A 71 -22.11 -6.94 2.11
CA GLY A 71 -22.27 -7.85 0.97
C GLY A 71 -21.43 -7.48 -0.26
N ALA A 72 -21.46 -8.35 -1.27
CA ALA A 72 -20.59 -8.25 -2.45
C ALA A 72 -20.77 -6.94 -3.26
N LYS A 73 -22.00 -6.44 -3.37
CA LYS A 73 -22.28 -5.18 -4.08
C LYS A 73 -21.74 -3.98 -3.30
N GLY A 74 -21.85 -3.99 -1.96
CA GLY A 74 -21.31 -2.95 -1.10
C GLY A 74 -19.79 -2.84 -1.24
N TYR A 75 -19.07 -3.96 -1.18
CA TYR A 75 -17.63 -4.01 -1.39
C TYR A 75 -17.21 -3.48 -2.77
N LEU A 76 -17.96 -3.82 -3.83
CA LEU A 76 -17.64 -3.31 -5.17
C LEU A 76 -17.74 -1.79 -5.25
N ILE A 77 -18.77 -1.21 -4.64
CA ILE A 77 -18.98 0.25 -4.61
C ILE A 77 -17.90 0.90 -3.74
N GLU A 78 -17.63 0.37 -2.56
CA GLU A 78 -16.62 0.88 -1.63
C GLU A 78 -15.23 0.91 -2.29
N TYR A 79 -14.77 -0.20 -2.85
CA TYR A 79 -13.48 -0.27 -3.55
C TYR A 79 -13.42 0.65 -4.78
N SER A 80 -14.52 0.81 -5.51
CA SER A 80 -14.58 1.73 -6.64
C SER A 80 -14.45 3.18 -6.20
N LEU A 81 -15.13 3.57 -5.12
CA LEU A 81 -15.03 4.91 -4.55
C LEU A 81 -13.65 5.16 -3.92
N ALA A 82 -13.12 4.19 -3.18
CA ALA A 82 -11.76 4.28 -2.62
C ALA A 82 -10.71 4.46 -3.73
N LEU A 83 -10.81 3.67 -4.80
CA LEU A 83 -9.91 3.77 -5.96
C LEU A 83 -10.01 5.14 -6.63
N PHE A 84 -11.23 5.66 -6.81
CA PHE A 84 -11.47 6.99 -7.37
C PHE A 84 -10.87 8.10 -6.49
N HIS A 85 -11.13 8.07 -5.18
CA HIS A 85 -10.59 9.05 -4.25
C HIS A 85 -9.06 8.98 -4.16
N THR A 86 -8.50 7.78 -4.13
CA THR A 86 -7.05 7.56 -4.12
C THR A 86 -6.41 8.09 -5.40
N PHE A 87 -7.00 7.80 -6.57
CA PHE A 87 -6.50 8.34 -7.84
C PHE A 87 -6.56 9.88 -7.87
N ARG A 88 -7.69 10.47 -7.47
CA ARG A 88 -7.87 11.93 -7.40
C ARG A 88 -6.82 12.60 -6.50
N LEU A 89 -6.58 12.02 -5.32
CA LEU A 89 -5.57 12.53 -4.38
C LEU A 89 -4.14 12.29 -4.91
N ALA A 90 -3.85 11.15 -5.53
CA ALA A 90 -2.55 10.90 -6.14
C ALA A 90 -2.26 11.92 -7.26
N TRP A 91 -3.28 12.25 -8.07
CA TRP A 91 -3.18 13.30 -9.07
C TRP A 91 -2.90 14.67 -8.45
N LYS A 92 -3.62 15.02 -7.38
CA LYS A 92 -3.38 16.26 -6.61
C LYS A 92 -1.96 16.31 -6.07
N VAL A 93 -1.47 15.24 -5.43
CA VAL A 93 -0.10 15.15 -4.91
C VAL A 93 0.91 15.30 -6.05
N GLN A 94 0.68 14.64 -7.21
CA GLN A 94 1.57 14.75 -8.36
C GLN A 94 1.68 16.19 -8.88
N LEU A 95 0.60 16.96 -8.87
CA LEU A 95 0.59 18.35 -9.33
C LEU A 95 1.19 19.34 -8.32
N THR A 96 1.10 19.04 -7.03
CA THR A 96 1.54 19.97 -5.97
C THR A 96 2.94 19.69 -5.46
N GLN A 97 3.23 18.46 -5.12
CA GLN A 97 4.49 18.03 -4.51
C GLN A 97 5.33 17.16 -5.45
N GLY A 98 4.65 16.41 -6.34
CA GLY A 98 5.24 15.37 -7.15
C GLY A 98 5.61 14.13 -6.35
N PHE A 99 5.85 13.03 -7.06
CA PHE A 99 6.45 11.81 -6.52
C PHE A 99 7.20 11.07 -7.61
N ASP A 100 8.15 10.24 -7.23
CA ASP A 100 8.98 9.42 -8.12
C ASP A 100 8.57 7.95 -8.06
N VAL A 101 8.11 7.52 -6.89
CA VAL A 101 7.74 6.14 -6.59
C VAL A 101 6.35 6.12 -5.97
N ILE A 102 5.51 5.20 -6.44
CA ILE A 102 4.28 4.77 -5.76
C ILE A 102 4.59 3.48 -5.02
N HIS A 103 4.34 3.48 -3.73
CA HIS A 103 4.42 2.33 -2.83
C HIS A 103 2.98 1.95 -2.45
N ALA A 104 2.45 0.90 -3.06
CA ALA A 104 1.07 0.46 -2.82
C ALA A 104 1.03 -0.73 -1.87
N CYS A 105 0.24 -0.60 -0.80
CA CYS A 105 -0.01 -1.62 0.20
C CYS A 105 -1.37 -2.27 -0.06
N ASN A 106 -1.43 -3.60 -0.15
CA ASN A 106 -2.72 -4.28 -0.23
C ASN A 106 -3.27 -4.61 1.17
N PRO A 107 -4.58 -4.91 1.34
CA PRO A 107 -5.64 -4.87 0.35
C PRO A 107 -6.06 -3.44 -0.05
N PRO A 108 -6.74 -3.25 -1.20
CA PRO A 108 -7.07 -4.22 -2.24
C PRO A 108 -5.95 -4.36 -3.29
N ASP A 109 -5.96 -5.46 -4.04
CA ASP A 109 -5.04 -5.66 -5.17
C ASP A 109 -5.42 -4.86 -6.43
N LEU A 110 -6.21 -3.79 -6.28
CA LEU A 110 -6.64 -2.91 -7.38
C LEU A 110 -5.76 -1.66 -7.53
N LEU A 111 -4.90 -1.37 -6.57
CA LEU A 111 -4.03 -0.19 -6.59
C LEU A 111 -3.02 -0.20 -7.74
N PHE A 112 -2.79 -1.37 -8.37
CA PHE A 112 -1.98 -1.47 -9.59
C PHE A 112 -2.56 -0.66 -10.76
N LEU A 113 -3.87 -0.40 -10.78
CA LEU A 113 -4.50 0.45 -11.80
C LEU A 113 -3.97 1.89 -11.70
N ILE A 114 -3.82 2.39 -10.47
CA ILE A 114 -3.22 3.70 -10.20
C ILE A 114 -1.72 3.67 -10.52
N GLY A 115 -1.01 2.69 -9.96
CA GLY A 115 0.42 2.52 -10.21
C GLY A 115 0.75 2.38 -11.70
N GLY A 116 -0.03 1.54 -12.41
CA GLY A 116 0.11 1.33 -13.85
C GLY A 116 -0.14 2.58 -14.68
N PHE A 117 -1.15 3.38 -14.31
CA PHE A 117 -1.41 4.66 -14.95
C PHE A 117 -0.21 5.61 -14.84
N PHE A 118 0.28 5.87 -13.63
CA PHE A 118 1.41 6.78 -13.42
C PHE A 118 2.72 6.22 -14.00
N LYS A 119 2.90 4.90 -13.97
CA LYS A 119 4.04 4.24 -14.64
C LYS A 119 4.02 4.46 -16.16
N LEU A 120 2.89 4.23 -16.80
CA LEU A 120 2.76 4.31 -18.26
C LEU A 120 2.84 5.75 -18.76
N PHE A 121 2.11 6.67 -18.13
CA PHE A 121 1.95 8.05 -18.63
C PHE A 121 2.95 9.04 -18.05
N MET A 122 3.51 8.75 -16.85
CA MET A 122 4.39 9.69 -16.15
C MET A 122 5.74 9.07 -15.75
N ARG A 123 6.02 7.84 -16.20
CA ARG A 123 7.29 7.12 -15.95
C ARG A 123 7.64 6.99 -14.46
N LYS A 124 6.60 6.89 -13.60
CA LYS A 124 6.79 6.66 -12.17
C LYS A 124 7.12 5.21 -11.90
N LYS A 125 7.88 4.95 -10.82
CA LYS A 125 8.13 3.59 -10.36
C LYS A 125 6.97 3.08 -9.53
N PHE A 126 6.71 1.78 -9.59
CA PHE A 126 5.67 1.14 -8.79
C PHE A 126 6.28 0.02 -7.95
N LEU A 127 6.16 0.15 -6.63
CA LEU A 127 6.53 -0.84 -5.63
C LEU A 127 5.25 -1.40 -5.01
N PHE A 128 5.18 -2.72 -4.91
CA PHE A 128 4.08 -3.41 -4.28
C PHE A 128 4.48 -3.98 -2.92
N ASP A 129 3.81 -3.53 -1.86
CA ASP A 129 3.94 -4.08 -0.51
C ASP A 129 2.83 -5.08 -0.25
N HIS A 130 3.21 -6.34 -0.21
CA HIS A 130 2.31 -7.49 -0.12
C HIS A 130 2.03 -7.83 1.35
N HIS A 131 0.98 -7.20 1.92
CA HIS A 131 0.56 -7.37 3.32
C HIS A 131 -0.33 -8.59 3.51
N ASP A 132 -1.26 -8.82 2.58
CA ASP A 132 -2.31 -9.84 2.68
C ASP A 132 -2.40 -10.68 1.41
N ILE A 133 -2.70 -11.97 1.60
CA ILE A 133 -2.96 -12.93 0.51
C ILE A 133 -4.48 -13.01 0.28
N ASN A 134 -5.02 -12.04 -0.46
CA ASN A 134 -6.46 -11.86 -0.67
C ASN A 134 -7.18 -13.11 -1.22
N PRO A 135 -6.60 -13.90 -2.16
CA PRO A 135 -7.23 -15.14 -2.61
C PRO A 135 -7.44 -16.13 -1.46
N GLU A 136 -6.44 -16.34 -0.61
CA GLU A 136 -6.50 -17.25 0.53
C GLU A 136 -7.46 -16.75 1.62
N LEU A 137 -7.49 -15.43 1.86
CA LEU A 137 -8.45 -14.81 2.78
C LEU A 137 -9.89 -15.03 2.29
N TYR A 138 -10.13 -14.89 0.98
CA TYR A 138 -11.43 -15.18 0.37
C TYR A 138 -11.81 -16.66 0.55
N GLU A 139 -10.89 -17.58 0.25
CA GLU A 139 -11.11 -19.01 0.43
C GLU A 139 -11.40 -19.36 1.89
N ALA A 140 -10.63 -18.80 2.84
CA ALA A 140 -10.85 -19.02 4.27
C ALA A 140 -12.22 -18.50 4.75
N LYS A 141 -12.68 -17.38 4.19
CA LYS A 141 -13.96 -16.76 4.57
C LYS A 141 -15.16 -17.46 3.97
N PHE A 142 -15.07 -17.90 2.71
CA PHE A 142 -16.21 -18.42 1.94
C PHE A 142 -16.14 -19.93 1.63
N GLY A 143 -15.03 -20.60 1.94
CA GLY A 143 -14.83 -22.04 1.75
C GLY A 143 -14.82 -22.51 0.29
N ARG A 144 -14.54 -21.62 -0.68
CA ARG A 144 -14.67 -21.93 -2.10
C ARG A 144 -13.66 -21.18 -2.98
N ARG A 145 -13.29 -21.82 -4.11
CA ARG A 145 -12.42 -21.26 -5.17
C ARG A 145 -13.23 -21.02 -6.45
N ASP A 146 -14.22 -20.16 -6.37
CA ASP A 146 -15.11 -19.82 -7.46
C ASP A 146 -14.54 -18.75 -8.41
N PHE A 147 -15.41 -18.10 -9.18
CA PHE A 147 -15.05 -17.00 -10.09
C PHE A 147 -14.36 -15.84 -9.36
N PHE A 148 -14.83 -15.47 -8.18
CA PHE A 148 -14.24 -14.36 -7.41
C PHE A 148 -12.84 -14.67 -6.90
N TYR A 149 -12.60 -15.91 -6.43
CA TYR A 149 -11.25 -16.35 -6.09
C TYR A 149 -10.30 -16.22 -7.29
N LYS A 150 -10.71 -16.67 -8.47
CA LYS A 150 -9.91 -16.58 -9.70
C LYS A 150 -9.64 -15.12 -10.09
N LEU A 151 -10.61 -14.25 -9.88
CA LEU A 151 -10.48 -12.82 -10.13
C LEU A 151 -9.45 -12.17 -9.17
N LEU A 152 -9.47 -12.52 -7.89
CA LEU A 152 -8.47 -12.07 -6.93
C LEU A 152 -7.06 -12.54 -7.31
N VAL A 153 -6.89 -13.78 -7.71
CA VAL A 153 -5.61 -14.30 -8.23
C VAL A 153 -5.16 -13.53 -9.47
N LEU A 154 -6.08 -13.15 -10.34
CA LEU A 154 -5.78 -12.37 -11.54
C LEU A 154 -5.30 -10.95 -11.18
N PHE A 155 -5.98 -10.28 -10.25
CA PHE A 155 -5.59 -8.94 -9.78
C PHE A 155 -4.24 -8.97 -9.06
N GLU A 156 -3.99 -9.94 -8.21
CA GLU A 156 -2.70 -10.15 -7.57
C GLU A 156 -1.58 -10.31 -8.63
N ARG A 157 -1.80 -11.15 -9.65
CA ARG A 157 -0.83 -11.33 -10.74
C ARG A 157 -0.58 -10.03 -11.52
N TRP A 158 -1.61 -9.24 -11.79
CA TRP A 158 -1.44 -7.96 -12.47
C TRP A 158 -0.71 -6.95 -11.60
N THR A 159 -0.94 -6.97 -10.30
CA THR A 159 -0.20 -6.13 -9.35
C THR A 159 1.29 -6.46 -9.39
N PHE A 160 1.66 -7.73 -9.28
CA PHE A 160 3.06 -8.16 -9.39
C PHE A 160 3.68 -7.83 -10.75
N LYS A 161 2.94 -8.00 -11.86
CA LYS A 161 3.42 -7.63 -13.20
C LYS A 161 3.65 -6.13 -13.38
N THR A 162 2.88 -5.30 -12.69
CA THR A 162 3.02 -3.85 -12.76
C THR A 162 4.21 -3.37 -11.93
N ALA A 163 4.52 -4.04 -10.82
CA ALA A 163 5.56 -3.68 -9.89
C ALA A 163 6.97 -3.90 -10.46
N GLU A 164 7.88 -2.95 -10.23
CA GLU A 164 9.31 -3.14 -10.44
C GLU A 164 9.96 -3.93 -9.31
N VAL A 165 9.46 -3.72 -8.10
CA VAL A 165 9.95 -4.35 -6.86
C VAL A 165 8.74 -4.70 -6.01
N SER A 166 8.81 -5.81 -5.29
CA SER A 166 7.84 -6.12 -4.24
C SER A 166 8.55 -6.36 -2.92
N ILE A 167 7.91 -5.93 -1.85
CA ILE A 167 8.23 -6.34 -0.49
C ILE A 167 7.15 -7.26 0.04
N ALA A 168 7.55 -8.21 0.87
CA ALA A 168 6.69 -9.22 1.44
C ALA A 168 6.91 -9.30 2.95
N THR A 169 5.88 -9.61 3.70
CA THR A 169 5.93 -9.68 5.16
C THR A 169 6.76 -10.87 5.68
N ASN A 170 6.89 -11.93 4.87
CA ASN A 170 7.61 -13.15 5.20
C ASN A 170 8.00 -13.97 3.97
N GLU A 171 8.76 -15.05 4.17
CA GLU A 171 9.24 -15.93 3.09
C GLU A 171 8.11 -16.64 2.32
N SER A 172 6.97 -16.94 2.97
CA SER A 172 5.84 -17.56 2.28
C SER A 172 5.20 -16.60 1.28
N TYR A 173 5.05 -15.32 1.65
CA TYR A 173 4.56 -14.26 0.76
C TYR A 173 5.55 -13.96 -0.38
N LYS A 174 6.86 -13.95 -0.07
CA LYS A 174 7.91 -13.87 -1.09
C LYS A 174 7.78 -14.98 -2.12
N ARG A 175 7.55 -16.23 -1.68
CA ARG A 175 7.35 -17.37 -2.57
C ARG A 175 6.10 -17.21 -3.45
N ILE A 176 5.00 -16.67 -2.93
CA ILE A 176 3.80 -16.36 -3.70
C ILE A 176 4.12 -15.33 -4.80
N ALA A 177 4.85 -14.26 -4.48
CA ALA A 177 5.25 -13.25 -5.45
C ALA A 177 6.09 -13.85 -6.60
N ILE A 178 6.97 -14.79 -6.29
CA ILE A 178 7.83 -15.45 -7.29
C ILE A 178 7.05 -16.51 -8.09
N GLU A 179 6.43 -17.48 -7.41
CA GLU A 179 5.82 -18.65 -8.06
C GLU A 179 4.49 -18.34 -8.72
N ARG A 180 3.61 -17.56 -8.05
CA ARG A 180 2.29 -17.22 -8.54
C ARG A 180 2.27 -15.87 -9.27
N GLY A 181 2.99 -14.89 -8.74
CA GLY A 181 3.12 -13.56 -9.34
C GLY A 181 4.07 -13.50 -10.52
N GLY A 182 5.02 -14.44 -10.64
CA GLY A 182 6.01 -14.49 -11.71
C GLY A 182 7.09 -13.41 -11.59
N MET A 183 7.35 -12.90 -10.39
CA MET A 183 8.40 -11.91 -10.18
C MET A 183 9.79 -12.54 -10.17
N ASP A 184 10.77 -11.75 -10.62
CA ASP A 184 12.18 -12.08 -10.47
C ASP A 184 12.54 -12.16 -8.98
N PRO A 185 13.13 -13.27 -8.48
CA PRO A 185 13.52 -13.42 -7.08
C PRO A 185 14.44 -12.30 -6.55
N THR A 186 15.22 -11.68 -7.42
CA THR A 186 16.13 -10.57 -7.07
C THR A 186 15.39 -9.24 -6.82
N LYS A 187 14.11 -9.18 -7.18
CA LYS A 187 13.24 -8.01 -7.03
C LYS A 187 12.20 -8.15 -5.93
N VAL A 188 12.25 -9.25 -5.16
CA VAL A 188 11.34 -9.51 -4.05
C VAL A 188 12.11 -9.58 -2.74
N PHE A 189 11.79 -8.67 -1.83
CA PHE A 189 12.48 -8.53 -0.55
C PHE A 189 11.54 -8.84 0.61
N VAL A 190 12.07 -9.47 1.67
CA VAL A 190 11.30 -9.68 2.91
C VAL A 190 11.58 -8.53 3.86
N VAL A 191 10.52 -7.77 4.16
CA VAL A 191 10.53 -6.69 5.15
C VAL A 191 9.50 -7.01 6.23
N ARG A 192 9.97 -7.44 7.37
CA ARG A 192 9.11 -7.83 8.50
C ARG A 192 8.72 -6.62 9.34
N SER A 193 7.46 -6.57 9.76
CA SER A 193 7.06 -5.66 10.83
C SER A 193 7.60 -6.16 12.15
N GLY A 194 8.17 -5.26 12.93
CA GLY A 194 8.66 -5.55 14.25
C GLY A 194 8.27 -4.44 15.24
N PRO A 195 8.27 -4.74 16.54
CA PRO A 195 8.06 -3.72 17.56
C PRO A 195 9.26 -2.76 17.61
N LYS A 196 9.01 -1.50 17.99
CA LYS A 196 10.09 -0.56 18.30
C LYS A 196 10.82 -1.04 19.54
N LEU A 197 12.11 -1.40 19.39
CA LEU A 197 12.92 -1.98 20.47
C LEU A 197 13.17 -1.01 21.63
N ASP A 198 13.12 0.29 21.38
CA ASP A 198 13.19 1.34 22.40
C ASP A 198 12.00 1.32 23.39
N ARG A 199 10.86 0.74 22.97
CA ARG A 199 9.67 0.58 23.83
C ARG A 199 9.55 -0.77 24.51
N LEU A 200 10.38 -1.74 24.13
CA LEU A 200 10.39 -3.08 24.71
C LEU A 200 11.54 -3.21 25.71
N ARG A 201 11.20 -3.45 26.97
CA ARG A 201 12.17 -3.83 27.98
C ARG A 201 12.06 -5.34 28.21
N ILE A 202 13.18 -6.04 28.11
CA ILE A 202 13.28 -7.41 28.59
C ILE A 202 13.20 -7.31 30.10
N LEU A 203 12.12 -7.81 30.70
CA LEU A 203 12.01 -7.94 32.14
C LEU A 203 12.86 -9.13 32.57
N PRO A 204 13.67 -8.99 33.60
CA PRO A 204 14.40 -10.14 34.16
C PRO A 204 13.38 -11.19 34.65
N PRO A 205 13.73 -12.51 34.59
CA PRO A 205 12.87 -13.60 35.04
C PRO A 205 12.54 -13.50 36.52
#